data_a9e39d27a5d6341ea0fb55a4d9e10cf5
#
_entry.id   a9e39d27a5d6341ea0fb55a4d9e10cf5
#
_cell.length_a   1.000
_cell.length_b   1.000
_cell.length_c   1.000
_cell.angle_alpha   90.00
_cell.angle_beta   90.00
_cell.angle_gamma   90.00
#
_symmetry.space_group_name_H-M   'P 1'
#
loop_
_entity.id
_entity.type
_entity.pdbx_description
1 polymer ?
#
loop_
_entity_poly.entity_id
_entity_poly.type
_entity_poly.pdbx_seq_one_letter_code
_entity_poly.pdbx_strand_id
1 'polypeptide(L)'
;MAENSKFAVVSGRGYNPKQVDALFDLAKRQYENPNLVLVRASDLRGLRLGLVRGGYATNQVDAALDNLEDHFIKTEVAAFRERFGDQELTKRYSELRDALIPRLKREKAQRFTKVSVFSRGYDKKKVDALCDQLLGHFESSSKLKVGELRRVQFSSTRLGYSMPQVDSFIDRAIEAMQLEITE
;
A
#
# COMPACT_ATOMS: atom_id res chain seq x y z
N MET A 1 14.70 -34.26 4.01
CA MET A 1 15.50 -33.13 3.47
C MET A 1 14.71 -31.88 3.70
N ALA A 2 15.17 -30.99 4.59
CA ALA A 2 14.54 -29.69 4.76
C ALA A 2 14.88 -28.87 3.51
N GLU A 3 13.92 -28.73 2.61
CA GLU A 3 13.97 -27.75 1.54
C GLU A 3 14.26 -26.39 2.18
N ASN A 4 15.21 -25.67 1.63
CA ASN A 4 15.66 -24.36 2.09
C ASN A 4 14.50 -23.37 1.92
N SER A 5 13.53 -23.43 2.84
CA SER A 5 12.34 -22.57 2.79
C SER A 5 12.76 -21.12 2.97
N LYS A 6 12.32 -20.23 2.08
CA LYS A 6 12.67 -18.79 2.08
C LYS A 6 12.21 -18.08 3.37
N PHE A 7 11.18 -18.61 4.04
CA PHE A 7 10.57 -18.08 5.25
C PHE A 7 10.32 -19.17 6.29
N ALA A 8 10.22 -18.81 7.56
CA ALA A 8 9.89 -19.73 8.63
C ALA A 8 8.48 -20.32 8.44
N VAL A 9 8.36 -21.64 8.58
CA VAL A 9 7.08 -22.35 8.58
C VAL A 9 6.48 -22.31 9.97
N VAL A 10 5.19 -21.95 10.08
CA VAL A 10 4.46 -21.91 11.36
C VAL A 10 3.56 -23.12 11.53
N SER A 11 3.40 -23.63 12.76
CA SER A 11 2.48 -24.74 13.06
C SER A 11 1.00 -24.38 12.90
N GLY A 12 0.68 -23.09 12.99
CA GLY A 12 -0.65 -22.53 12.79
C GLY A 12 -0.98 -22.23 11.33
N ARG A 13 -1.84 -21.22 11.11
CA ARG A 13 -2.14 -20.70 9.77
C ARG A 13 -1.10 -19.67 9.37
N GLY A 14 -0.51 -19.84 8.20
CA GLY A 14 0.43 -18.94 7.56
C GLY A 14 0.13 -18.84 6.07
N TYR A 15 0.85 -18.00 5.34
CA TYR A 15 0.66 -17.88 3.89
C TYR A 15 1.04 -19.14 3.15
N ASN A 16 0.31 -19.44 2.07
CA ASN A 16 0.54 -20.61 1.24
C ASN A 16 1.96 -20.53 0.59
N PRO A 17 2.88 -21.44 0.93
CA PRO A 17 4.26 -21.41 0.42
C PRO A 17 4.34 -21.39 -1.10
N LYS A 18 3.50 -22.17 -1.80
CA LYS A 18 3.51 -22.20 -3.27
C LYS A 18 3.18 -20.85 -3.89
N GLN A 19 2.25 -20.09 -3.31
CA GLN A 19 1.88 -18.76 -3.81
C GLN A 19 2.99 -17.75 -3.53
N VAL A 20 3.56 -17.79 -2.32
CA VAL A 20 4.66 -16.91 -1.92
C VAL A 20 5.89 -17.19 -2.78
N ASP A 21 6.30 -18.45 -2.91
CA ASP A 21 7.48 -18.81 -3.69
C ASP A 21 7.34 -18.42 -5.16
N ALA A 22 6.19 -18.69 -5.78
CA ALA A 22 5.93 -18.30 -7.17
C ALA A 22 6.05 -16.79 -7.38
N LEU A 23 5.54 -15.97 -6.44
CA LEU A 23 5.64 -14.53 -6.50
C LEU A 23 7.10 -14.05 -6.39
N PHE A 24 7.84 -14.56 -5.40
CA PHE A 24 9.24 -14.17 -5.20
C PHE A 24 10.15 -14.67 -6.33
N ASP A 25 9.81 -15.77 -7.01
CA ASP A 25 10.53 -16.23 -8.19
C ASP A 25 10.27 -15.31 -9.41
N LEU A 26 9.04 -14.81 -9.58
CA LEU A 26 8.75 -13.77 -10.58
C LEU A 26 9.53 -12.47 -10.29
N ALA A 27 9.51 -12.02 -9.04
CA ALA A 27 10.25 -10.84 -8.61
C ALA A 27 11.76 -10.98 -8.82
N LYS A 28 12.33 -12.14 -8.50
CA LYS A 28 13.74 -12.45 -8.75
C LYS A 28 14.08 -12.40 -10.23
N ARG A 29 13.27 -12.99 -11.08
CA ARG A 29 13.47 -12.96 -12.55
C ARG A 29 13.43 -11.54 -13.09
N GLN A 30 12.56 -10.69 -12.57
CA GLN A 30 12.49 -9.27 -12.94
C GLN A 30 13.73 -8.51 -12.46
N TYR A 31 14.20 -8.79 -11.24
CA TYR A 31 15.43 -8.19 -10.71
C TYR A 31 16.66 -8.56 -11.55
N GLU A 32 16.77 -9.83 -11.98
CA GLU A 32 17.85 -10.31 -12.85
C GLU A 32 17.76 -9.77 -14.29
N ASN A 33 16.58 -9.35 -14.73
CA ASN A 33 16.31 -8.83 -16.06
C ASN A 33 15.46 -7.54 -16.00
N PRO A 34 16.05 -6.38 -15.73
CA PRO A 34 15.31 -5.13 -15.49
C PRO A 34 14.39 -4.69 -16.64
N ASN A 35 14.59 -5.20 -17.85
CA ASN A 35 13.73 -4.93 -19.00
C ASN A 35 12.41 -5.75 -18.98
N LEU A 36 12.30 -6.73 -18.10
CA LEU A 36 11.08 -7.53 -17.94
C LEU A 36 10.23 -6.93 -16.83
N VAL A 37 9.01 -6.53 -17.13
CA VAL A 37 8.02 -6.11 -16.14
C VAL A 37 7.07 -7.28 -15.91
N LEU A 38 7.37 -8.13 -14.93
CA LEU A 38 6.57 -9.31 -14.56
C LEU A 38 5.62 -9.02 -13.39
N VAL A 39 6.03 -8.14 -12.47
CA VAL A 39 5.29 -7.73 -11.29
C VAL A 39 5.48 -6.22 -11.11
N ARG A 40 4.41 -5.50 -10.88
CA ARG A 40 4.44 -4.07 -10.55
C ARG A 40 4.24 -3.86 -9.05
N ALA A 41 4.68 -2.71 -8.54
CA ALA A 41 4.41 -2.32 -7.16
C ALA A 41 2.90 -2.32 -6.84
N SER A 42 2.05 -1.88 -7.79
CA SER A 42 0.60 -1.92 -7.67
C SER A 42 0.02 -3.33 -7.51
N ASP A 43 0.63 -4.34 -8.14
CA ASP A 43 0.16 -5.72 -8.07
C ASP A 43 0.42 -6.31 -6.68
N LEU A 44 1.52 -5.91 -6.03
CA LEU A 44 1.85 -6.31 -4.66
C LEU A 44 0.86 -5.75 -3.64
N ARG A 45 0.38 -4.52 -3.82
CA ARG A 45 -0.61 -3.87 -2.93
C ARG A 45 -1.95 -4.59 -2.90
N GLY A 46 -2.41 -5.07 -4.05
CA GLY A 46 -3.67 -5.79 -4.19
C GLY A 46 -3.59 -7.30 -3.90
N LEU A 47 -2.39 -7.81 -3.58
CA LEU A 47 -2.14 -9.24 -3.47
C LEU A 47 -2.89 -9.86 -2.28
N ARG A 48 -3.60 -10.95 -2.56
CA ARG A 48 -4.28 -11.75 -1.54
C ARG A 48 -3.68 -13.16 -1.53
N LEU A 49 -2.85 -13.41 -0.54
CA LEU A 49 -2.26 -14.74 -0.33
C LEU A 49 -3.20 -15.60 0.53
N GLY A 50 -3.42 -16.83 0.10
CA GLY A 50 -4.21 -17.81 0.84
C GLY A 50 -3.51 -18.23 2.14
N LEU A 51 -4.28 -18.45 3.20
CA LEU A 51 -3.77 -18.95 4.47
C LEU A 51 -3.98 -20.46 4.57
N VAL A 52 -2.90 -21.21 4.83
CA VAL A 52 -2.90 -22.66 5.01
C VAL A 52 -2.28 -23.04 6.36
N ARG A 53 -2.62 -24.22 6.87
CA ARG A 53 -1.94 -24.78 8.05
C ARG A 53 -0.52 -25.20 7.66
N GLY A 54 0.46 -24.88 8.49
CA GLY A 54 1.87 -25.11 8.14
C GLY A 54 2.38 -24.18 7.04
N GLY A 55 1.79 -23.00 6.88
CA GLY A 55 2.24 -21.99 5.93
C GLY A 55 3.43 -21.16 6.43
N TYR A 56 3.87 -20.24 5.62
CA TYR A 56 4.93 -19.29 5.99
C TYR A 56 4.45 -18.26 7.01
N ALA A 57 5.33 -17.83 7.91
CA ALA A 57 5.07 -16.78 8.90
C ALA A 57 4.65 -15.47 8.21
N THR A 58 3.41 -15.04 8.47
CA THR A 58 2.82 -13.88 7.76
C THR A 58 3.63 -12.61 7.97
N ASN A 59 4.12 -12.36 9.18
CA ASN A 59 4.94 -11.18 9.49
C ASN A 59 6.25 -11.12 8.70
N GLN A 60 6.88 -12.27 8.42
CA GLN A 60 8.12 -12.32 7.62
C GLN A 60 7.83 -12.08 6.14
N VAL A 61 6.76 -12.71 5.62
CA VAL A 61 6.34 -12.52 4.23
C VAL A 61 5.87 -11.09 4.00
N ASP A 62 5.07 -10.51 4.91
CA ASP A 62 4.60 -9.13 4.81
C ASP A 62 5.77 -8.13 4.79
N ALA A 63 6.77 -8.32 5.68
CA ALA A 63 7.96 -7.48 5.68
C ALA A 63 8.78 -7.60 4.38
N ALA A 64 8.87 -8.80 3.82
CA ALA A 64 9.57 -9.02 2.55
C ALA A 64 8.80 -8.42 1.36
N LEU A 65 7.46 -8.48 1.37
CA LEU A 65 6.60 -7.83 0.38
C LEU A 65 6.71 -6.30 0.45
N ASP A 66 6.72 -5.72 1.64
CA ASP A 66 6.94 -4.28 1.83
C ASP A 66 8.28 -3.84 1.21
N ASN A 67 9.36 -4.58 1.48
CA ASN A 67 10.68 -4.28 0.92
C ASN A 67 10.72 -4.43 -0.61
N LEU A 68 10.05 -5.46 -1.13
CA LEU A 68 9.96 -5.71 -2.57
C LEU A 68 9.18 -4.60 -3.28
N GLU A 69 8.06 -4.18 -2.70
CA GLU A 69 7.26 -3.07 -3.23
C GLU A 69 8.08 -1.77 -3.24
N ASP A 70 8.78 -1.44 -2.15
CA ASP A 70 9.65 -0.26 -2.08
C ASP A 70 10.75 -0.28 -3.15
N HIS A 71 11.33 -1.45 -3.41
CA HIS A 71 12.32 -1.62 -4.47
C HIS A 71 11.73 -1.36 -5.87
N PHE A 72 10.56 -1.97 -6.16
CA PHE A 72 9.90 -1.79 -7.45
C PHE A 72 9.46 -0.35 -7.69
N ILE A 73 8.95 0.34 -6.66
CA ILE A 73 8.61 1.75 -6.77
C ILE A 73 9.83 2.59 -7.12
N LYS A 74 10.95 2.40 -6.42
CA LYS A 74 12.19 3.13 -6.72
C LYS A 74 12.63 2.90 -8.16
N THR A 75 12.54 1.67 -8.65
CA THR A 75 12.89 1.32 -10.03
C THR A 75 11.90 1.93 -11.02
N GLU A 76 10.59 1.86 -10.76
CA GLU A 76 9.55 2.45 -11.62
C GLU A 76 9.68 3.97 -11.69
N VAL A 77 9.94 4.64 -10.55
CA VAL A 77 10.14 6.09 -10.50
C VAL A 77 11.44 6.50 -11.20
N ALA A 78 12.53 5.74 -11.02
CA ALA A 78 13.78 6.01 -11.73
C ALA A 78 13.60 5.90 -13.26
N ALA A 79 12.93 4.85 -13.74
CA ALA A 79 12.61 4.68 -15.15
C ALA A 79 11.67 5.78 -15.68
N PHE A 80 10.70 6.22 -14.88
CA PHE A 80 9.83 7.33 -15.23
C PHE A 80 10.63 8.65 -15.34
N ARG A 81 11.50 8.92 -14.37
CA ARG A 81 12.38 10.10 -14.35
C ARG A 81 13.32 10.13 -15.56
N GLU A 82 13.94 9.00 -15.90
CA GLU A 82 14.80 8.87 -17.06
C GLU A 82 14.05 9.16 -18.37
N ARG A 83 12.81 8.70 -18.47
CA ARG A 83 11.99 8.84 -19.69
C ARG A 83 11.35 10.21 -19.85
N PHE A 84 10.88 10.83 -18.77
CA PHE A 84 10.03 12.03 -18.81
C PHE A 84 10.63 13.24 -18.09
N GLY A 85 11.71 13.05 -17.32
CA GLY A 85 12.40 14.10 -16.58
C GLY A 85 11.76 14.42 -15.21
N ASP A 86 12.51 15.18 -14.40
CA ASP A 86 12.12 15.56 -13.04
C ASP A 86 10.88 16.47 -13.03
N GLN A 87 10.72 17.34 -14.03
CA GLN A 87 9.57 18.25 -14.10
C GLN A 87 8.24 17.49 -14.20
N GLU A 88 8.17 16.43 -15.00
CA GLU A 88 6.96 15.64 -15.14
C GLU A 88 6.69 14.79 -13.87
N LEU A 89 7.75 14.34 -13.20
CA LEU A 89 7.63 13.65 -11.91
C LEU A 89 7.05 14.58 -10.84
N THR A 90 7.60 15.79 -10.70
CA THR A 90 7.12 16.80 -9.75
C THR A 90 5.68 17.22 -10.06
N LYS A 91 5.34 17.39 -11.34
CA LYS A 91 3.98 17.67 -11.77
C LYS A 91 3.01 16.55 -11.36
N ARG A 92 3.37 15.28 -11.59
CA ARG A 92 2.55 14.13 -11.20
C ARG A 92 2.34 14.06 -9.68
N TYR A 93 3.39 14.32 -8.89
CA TYR A 93 3.29 14.42 -7.44
C TYR A 93 2.32 15.53 -7.02
N SER A 94 2.48 16.74 -7.58
CA SER A 94 1.61 17.88 -7.26
C SER A 94 0.15 17.62 -7.63
N GLU A 95 -0.12 17.02 -8.79
CA GLU A 95 -1.48 16.66 -9.20
C GLU A 95 -2.15 15.67 -8.23
N LEU A 96 -1.42 14.64 -7.80
CA LEU A 96 -1.92 13.67 -6.82
C LEU A 96 -2.18 14.33 -5.46
N ARG A 97 -1.21 15.11 -4.96
CA ARG A 97 -1.33 15.84 -3.70
C ARG A 97 -2.52 16.81 -3.72
N ASP A 98 -2.65 17.60 -4.78
CA ASP A 98 -3.71 18.59 -4.93
C ASP A 98 -5.10 17.95 -5.07
N ALA A 99 -5.19 16.73 -5.58
CA ALA A 99 -6.43 15.95 -5.58
C ALA A 99 -6.80 15.39 -4.19
N LEU A 100 -5.81 15.15 -3.31
CA LEU A 100 -6.02 14.61 -1.96
C LEU A 100 -6.38 15.70 -0.95
N ILE A 101 -5.69 16.86 -0.97
CA ILE A 101 -5.81 17.92 0.01
C ILE A 101 -7.25 18.42 0.24
N PRO A 102 -8.09 18.68 -0.78
CA PRO A 102 -9.45 19.15 -0.56
C PRO A 102 -10.30 18.18 0.25
N ARG A 103 -10.08 16.87 0.09
CA ARG A 103 -10.80 15.86 0.87
C ARG A 103 -10.29 15.78 2.30
N LEU A 104 -8.99 15.87 2.50
CA LEU A 104 -8.37 15.89 3.83
C LEU A 104 -8.84 17.07 4.67
N LYS A 105 -9.09 18.24 4.04
CA LYS A 105 -9.58 19.46 4.69
C LYS A 105 -11.08 19.46 5.01
N ARG A 106 -11.85 18.49 4.54
CA ARG A 106 -13.28 18.42 4.90
C ARG A 106 -13.44 18.18 6.40
N GLU A 107 -14.59 18.61 6.91
CA GLU A 107 -14.96 18.37 8.29
C GLU A 107 -14.99 16.88 8.64
N LYS A 108 -14.67 16.58 9.88
CA LYS A 108 -14.78 15.22 10.42
C LYS A 108 -16.19 14.68 10.23
N ALA A 109 -16.29 13.39 9.99
CA ALA A 109 -17.50 12.67 9.64
C ALA A 109 -18.17 13.10 8.31
N GLN A 110 -17.49 13.90 7.45
CA GLN A 110 -17.97 14.33 6.12
C GLN A 110 -16.96 14.05 4.99
N ARG A 111 -15.80 13.44 5.29
CA ARG A 111 -14.71 13.21 4.32
C ARG A 111 -15.06 12.21 3.24
N PHE A 112 -15.85 11.19 3.58
CA PHE A 112 -16.31 10.15 2.66
C PHE A 112 -17.81 9.92 2.77
N THR A 113 -18.38 9.26 1.76
CA THR A 113 -19.78 8.86 1.78
C THR A 113 -20.02 7.84 2.90
N LYS A 114 -21.09 8.02 3.65
CA LYS A 114 -21.52 7.07 4.68
C LYS A 114 -22.32 5.94 4.04
N VAL A 115 -22.11 4.73 4.52
CA VAL A 115 -22.97 3.60 4.13
C VAL A 115 -24.31 3.66 4.85
N SER A 116 -25.32 2.93 4.33
CA SER A 116 -26.66 2.88 4.94
C SER A 116 -26.65 2.22 6.32
N VAL A 117 -27.73 2.39 7.06
CA VAL A 117 -27.95 1.76 8.39
C VAL A 117 -27.89 0.22 8.36
N PHE A 118 -28.16 -0.37 7.18
CA PHE A 118 -28.15 -1.82 6.98
C PHE A 118 -26.77 -2.35 6.54
N SER A 119 -25.84 -1.46 6.25
CA SER A 119 -24.50 -1.80 5.76
C SER A 119 -23.43 -1.44 6.79
N ARG A 120 -22.28 -2.09 6.67
CA ARG A 120 -21.09 -1.78 7.46
C ARG A 120 -20.09 -1.03 6.61
N GLY A 121 -19.48 0.01 7.17
CA GLY A 121 -18.37 0.76 6.61
C GLY A 121 -17.27 0.93 7.65
N TYR A 122 -16.17 1.57 7.30
CA TYR A 122 -15.08 1.85 8.23
C TYR A 122 -15.47 2.86 9.31
N ASP A 123 -14.92 2.69 10.52
CA ASP A 123 -15.10 3.61 11.63
C ASP A 123 -14.62 5.02 11.25
N LYS A 124 -15.54 5.98 11.26
CA LYS A 124 -15.28 7.36 10.84
C LYS A 124 -14.19 8.02 11.67
N LYS A 125 -14.18 7.80 13.00
CA LYS A 125 -13.19 8.43 13.88
C LYS A 125 -11.78 7.98 13.56
N LYS A 126 -11.59 6.67 13.28
CA LYS A 126 -10.28 6.12 12.93
C LYS A 126 -9.83 6.58 11.55
N VAL A 127 -10.73 6.61 10.57
CA VAL A 127 -10.42 7.11 9.22
C VAL A 127 -10.12 8.62 9.26
N ASP A 128 -10.90 9.40 10.00
CA ASP A 128 -10.66 10.84 10.14
C ASP A 128 -9.32 11.13 10.85
N ALA A 129 -8.93 10.34 11.85
CA ALA A 129 -7.63 10.46 12.50
C ALA A 129 -6.47 10.19 11.52
N LEU A 130 -6.60 9.17 10.65
CA LEU A 130 -5.62 8.94 9.58
C LEU A 130 -5.58 10.12 8.59
N CYS A 131 -6.73 10.65 8.20
CA CYS A 131 -6.79 11.82 7.34
C CYS A 131 -6.10 13.06 7.94
N ASP A 132 -6.22 13.26 9.27
CA ASP A 132 -5.51 14.34 9.96
C ASP A 132 -3.99 14.13 9.93
N GLN A 133 -3.52 12.89 10.10
CA GLN A 133 -2.10 12.53 9.96
C GLN A 133 -1.59 12.76 8.54
N LEU A 134 -2.35 12.36 7.51
CA LEU A 134 -2.03 12.58 6.11
C LEU A 134 -1.99 14.08 5.77
N LEU A 135 -2.93 14.87 6.29
CA LEU A 135 -2.92 16.31 6.10
C LEU A 135 -1.66 16.94 6.72
N GLY A 136 -1.31 16.51 7.95
CA GLY A 136 -0.07 16.92 8.59
C GLY A 136 1.17 16.52 7.78
N HIS A 137 1.18 15.35 7.15
CA HIS A 137 2.28 14.90 6.30
C HIS A 137 2.46 15.78 5.07
N PHE A 138 1.37 16.13 4.36
CA PHE A 138 1.43 16.92 3.12
C PHE A 138 1.58 18.43 3.33
N GLU A 139 1.20 18.98 4.48
CA GLU A 139 1.23 20.44 4.76
C GLU A 139 2.30 20.86 5.76
N SER A 140 2.71 19.95 6.63
CA SER A 140 3.69 20.25 7.67
C SER A 140 4.70 19.11 7.79
N SER A 141 5.73 19.27 8.49
CA SER A 141 6.87 18.37 8.57
C SER A 141 6.62 17.05 9.36
N SER A 142 5.37 16.68 9.67
CA SER A 142 5.09 15.42 10.36
C SER A 142 5.11 14.27 9.35
N LYS A 143 6.19 13.49 9.32
CA LYS A 143 6.35 12.42 8.32
C LYS A 143 5.66 11.14 8.77
N LEU A 144 4.57 10.79 8.09
CA LEU A 144 3.95 9.47 8.14
C LEU A 144 4.75 8.51 7.23
N LYS A 145 5.00 7.29 7.70
CA LYS A 145 5.70 6.28 6.87
C LYS A 145 4.71 5.55 5.97
N VAL A 146 5.09 5.31 4.72
CA VAL A 146 4.29 4.54 3.76
C VAL A 146 3.91 3.16 4.31
N GLY A 147 4.84 2.43 4.96
CA GLY A 147 4.56 1.14 5.57
C GLY A 147 3.55 1.18 6.73
N GLU A 148 3.40 2.31 7.43
CA GLU A 148 2.33 2.49 8.43
C GLU A 148 0.97 2.61 7.75
N LEU A 149 0.91 3.36 6.64
CA LEU A 149 -0.30 3.56 5.87
C LEU A 149 -0.79 2.26 5.22
N ARG A 150 0.12 1.42 4.72
CA ARG A 150 -0.20 0.10 4.13
C ARG A 150 -0.81 -0.87 5.13
N ARG A 151 -0.37 -0.82 6.39
CA ARG A 151 -0.80 -1.73 7.46
C ARG A 151 -1.98 -1.21 8.27
N VAL A 152 -2.53 -0.05 7.92
CA VAL A 152 -3.66 0.51 8.65
C VAL A 152 -4.88 -0.41 8.56
N GLN A 153 -5.49 -0.68 9.70
CA GLN A 153 -6.71 -1.48 9.78
C GLN A 153 -7.80 -0.71 10.50
N PHE A 154 -8.98 -0.70 9.90
CA PHE A 154 -10.14 -0.05 10.47
C PHE A 154 -11.17 -1.07 10.96
N SER A 155 -11.70 -0.85 12.13
CA SER A 155 -12.89 -1.56 12.59
C SER A 155 -14.10 -1.17 11.72
N SER A 156 -15.01 -2.12 11.51
CA SER A 156 -16.25 -1.86 10.77
C SER A 156 -17.39 -1.46 11.69
N THR A 157 -18.19 -0.47 11.30
CA THR A 157 -19.34 0.02 12.05
C THR A 157 -20.52 0.30 11.12
N ARG A 158 -21.75 0.35 11.68
CA ARG A 158 -22.93 0.84 10.95
C ARG A 158 -22.78 2.35 10.71
N LEU A 159 -23.32 2.84 9.60
CA LEU A 159 -23.19 4.25 9.20
C LEU A 159 -21.73 4.71 9.11
N GLY A 160 -20.80 3.78 8.93
CA GLY A 160 -19.39 4.05 8.70
C GLY A 160 -19.14 4.65 7.32
N TYR A 161 -17.89 4.96 7.00
CA TYR A 161 -17.49 5.39 5.67
C TYR A 161 -17.47 4.21 4.67
N SER A 162 -17.76 4.50 3.41
CA SER A 162 -17.66 3.56 2.29
C SER A 162 -16.24 2.99 2.20
N MET A 163 -16.08 1.68 2.42
CA MET A 163 -14.79 0.99 2.37
C MET A 163 -14.08 1.21 1.02
N PRO A 164 -14.74 1.00 -0.15
CA PRO A 164 -14.07 1.22 -1.43
C PRO A 164 -13.56 2.65 -1.65
N GLN A 165 -14.28 3.66 -1.11
CA GLN A 165 -13.83 5.04 -1.24
C GLN A 165 -12.61 5.33 -0.37
N VAL A 166 -12.59 4.79 0.86
CA VAL A 166 -11.46 4.95 1.78
C VAL A 166 -10.24 4.22 1.25
N ASP A 167 -10.41 2.96 0.80
CA ASP A 167 -9.33 2.14 0.26
C ASP A 167 -8.70 2.81 -0.96
N SER A 168 -9.51 3.23 -1.96
CA SER A 168 -9.02 3.95 -3.13
C SER A 168 -8.34 5.28 -2.80
N PHE A 169 -8.77 5.96 -1.73
CA PHE A 169 -8.12 7.17 -1.27
C PHE A 169 -6.75 6.89 -0.64
N ILE A 170 -6.64 5.83 0.17
CA ILE A 170 -5.39 5.39 0.78
C ILE A 170 -4.39 4.98 -0.30
N ASP A 171 -4.82 4.23 -1.33
CA ASP A 171 -3.96 3.84 -2.44
C ASP A 171 -3.35 5.05 -3.16
N ARG A 172 -4.15 6.10 -3.40
CA ARG A 172 -3.64 7.36 -3.99
C ARG A 172 -2.72 8.13 -3.05
N ALA A 173 -2.99 8.11 -1.74
CA ALA A 173 -2.10 8.73 -0.77
C ALA A 173 -0.75 8.01 -0.70
N ILE A 174 -0.75 6.68 -0.76
CA ILE A 174 0.47 5.87 -0.85
C ILE A 174 1.24 6.24 -2.12
N GLU A 175 0.58 6.30 -3.28
CA GLU A 175 1.22 6.69 -4.54
C GLU A 175 1.89 8.07 -4.43
N ALA A 176 1.19 9.07 -3.89
CA ALA A 176 1.75 10.41 -3.70
C ALA A 176 2.99 10.40 -2.77
N MET A 177 2.88 9.72 -1.62
CA MET A 177 3.99 9.61 -0.66
C MET A 177 5.21 8.86 -1.25
N GLN A 178 4.99 7.91 -2.16
CA GLN A 178 6.06 7.19 -2.83
C GLN A 178 6.83 8.06 -3.83
N LEU A 179 6.14 8.97 -4.52
CA LEU A 179 6.79 9.95 -5.40
C LEU A 179 7.59 10.98 -4.60
N GLU A 180 7.14 11.36 -3.38
CA GLU A 180 7.86 12.28 -2.50
C GLU A 180 9.20 11.73 -2.00
N ILE A 181 9.29 10.42 -1.71
CA ILE A 181 10.52 9.78 -1.18
C ILE A 181 11.66 9.77 -2.21
N THR A 182 11.36 10.02 -3.47
CA THR A 182 12.34 9.96 -4.58
C THR A 182 12.89 11.33 -4.98
N GLU A 183 12.48 12.40 -4.33
CA GLU A 183 13.11 13.72 -4.39
C GLU A 183 14.34 13.79 -3.46
#